data_e49b3504be7e3c93774264f135a915c5
#
_entry.id   e49b3504be7e3c93774264f135a915c5
#
_cell.length_a   1.000
_cell.length_b   1.000
_cell.length_c   1.000
_cell.angle_alpha   90.00
_cell.angle_beta   90.00
_cell.angle_gamma   90.00
#
_symmetry.space_group_name_H-M   'P 1'
#
loop_
_entity.id
_entity.type
_entity.pdbx_description
1 polymer ?
#
loop_
_entity_poly.entity_id
_entity_poly.type
_entity_poly.pdbx_seq_one_letter_code
_entity_poly.pdbx_strand_id
1 'polypeptide(L)'
;MEGIDLSHIARRFARACRTYDDEAVAQQKICRTAAGYLAEITESLSVNTALEIGCGTGGFTEYLQSMFSSAIWTLNDLCEESVAIASRFAKGITIVISGDAEKISWTSHYDLIVSASAVQWFRRPDAWIAAMANIQEEGGILFFTTFLPGTLSEIRSITSKGLDYPTTDDWRVWLADYYDVVLIKDEEIVLTFDTPMDVLKHLKLTGVTATGNEFWTRSKLEEFSVSYKKLYSEPDGRVKLTYHPVYIACRRKK
;
A
#
# COMPACT_ATOMS: atom_id res chain seq x y z
N MET A 1 8.28 15.39 3.09
CA MET A 1 8.79 14.20 3.83
C MET A 1 10.26 14.04 3.53
N GLU A 2 11.14 14.55 4.39
CA GLU A 2 12.58 14.33 4.28
C GLU A 2 12.91 12.91 4.77
N GLY A 3 13.64 12.12 3.99
CA GLY A 3 14.34 10.94 4.47
C GLY A 3 13.84 9.55 4.04
N ILE A 4 12.88 9.40 3.13
CA ILE A 4 12.53 8.08 2.60
C ILE A 4 13.63 7.63 1.62
N ASP A 5 14.46 6.66 2.01
CA ASP A 5 15.44 6.03 1.14
C ASP A 5 14.80 4.86 0.38
N LEU A 6 14.35 5.13 -0.85
CA LEU A 6 13.70 4.14 -1.71
C LEU A 6 14.61 2.96 -2.03
N SER A 7 15.93 3.15 -2.08
CA SER A 7 16.88 2.03 -2.30
C SER A 7 16.90 1.07 -1.13
N HIS A 8 16.67 1.59 0.07
CA HIS A 8 16.56 0.79 1.28
C HIS A 8 15.22 0.05 1.35
N ILE A 9 14.14 0.72 0.92
CA ILE A 9 12.79 0.13 0.81
C ILE A 9 12.83 -1.02 -0.18
N ALA A 10 13.31 -0.81 -1.41
CA ALA A 10 13.42 -1.85 -2.45
C ALA A 10 14.17 -3.09 -1.93
N ARG A 11 15.34 -2.89 -1.29
CA ARG A 11 16.12 -4.00 -0.72
C ARG A 11 15.38 -4.76 0.40
N ARG A 12 14.54 -4.10 1.18
CA ARG A 12 13.74 -4.76 2.23
C ARG A 12 12.63 -5.59 1.63
N PHE A 13 11.89 -5.02 0.67
CA PHE A 13 10.84 -5.75 -0.05
C PHE A 13 11.42 -6.93 -0.82
N ALA A 14 12.54 -6.79 -1.52
CA ALA A 14 13.22 -7.89 -2.20
C ALA A 14 13.58 -9.04 -1.24
N ARG A 15 13.98 -8.73 -0.01
CA ARG A 15 14.25 -9.76 1.02
C ARG A 15 12.98 -10.37 1.60
N ALA A 16 11.92 -9.58 1.72
CA ALA A 16 10.65 -10.02 2.28
C ALA A 16 9.78 -10.80 1.27
N CYS A 17 9.98 -10.65 -0.05
CA CYS A 17 9.15 -11.24 -1.10
C CYS A 17 8.81 -12.72 -0.90
N ARG A 18 9.73 -13.52 -0.32
CA ARG A 18 9.51 -14.96 -0.12
C ARG A 18 8.63 -15.30 1.07
N THR A 19 8.51 -14.40 2.04
CA THR A 19 7.75 -14.59 3.28
C THR A 19 6.58 -13.62 3.39
N TYR A 20 6.51 -12.68 2.46
CA TYR A 20 5.54 -11.59 2.50
C TYR A 20 4.10 -12.10 2.46
N ASP A 21 3.81 -13.04 1.57
CA ASP A 21 2.45 -13.55 1.38
C ASP A 21 1.92 -14.29 2.61
N ASP A 22 2.80 -14.98 3.36
CA ASP A 22 2.42 -15.68 4.58
C ASP A 22 2.23 -14.73 5.78
N GLU A 23 2.92 -13.59 5.80
CA GLU A 23 2.98 -12.70 6.96
C GLU A 23 2.15 -11.41 6.77
N ALA A 24 1.77 -11.07 5.54
CA ALA A 24 1.10 -9.82 5.20
C ALA A 24 -0.43 -9.87 5.39
N VAL A 25 -0.89 -10.42 6.54
CA VAL A 25 -2.33 -10.65 6.84
C VAL A 25 -3.15 -9.36 6.71
N ALA A 26 -2.64 -8.23 7.20
CA ALA A 26 -3.33 -6.95 7.08
C ALA A 26 -3.47 -6.54 5.61
N GLN A 27 -2.39 -6.66 4.81
CA GLN A 27 -2.40 -6.30 3.39
C GLN A 27 -3.30 -7.22 2.56
N GLN A 28 -3.36 -8.52 2.88
CA GLN A 28 -4.30 -9.45 2.24
C GLN A 28 -5.75 -9.05 2.52
N LYS A 29 -6.07 -8.67 3.76
CA LYS A 29 -7.40 -8.15 4.10
C LYS A 29 -7.70 -6.88 3.32
N ILE A 30 -6.75 -5.94 3.25
CA ILE A 30 -6.86 -4.70 2.48
C ILE A 30 -7.14 -5.00 1.00
N CYS A 31 -6.36 -5.89 0.37
CA CYS A 31 -6.56 -6.25 -1.04
C CYS A 31 -7.94 -6.86 -1.29
N ARG A 32 -8.42 -7.71 -0.39
CA ARG A 32 -9.77 -8.32 -0.51
C ARG A 32 -10.87 -7.26 -0.41
N THR A 33 -10.80 -6.36 0.58
CA THR A 33 -11.77 -5.27 0.77
C THR A 33 -11.71 -4.30 -0.43
N ALA A 34 -10.51 -3.96 -0.88
CA ALA A 34 -10.28 -3.11 -2.06
C ALA A 34 -10.91 -3.71 -3.32
N ALA A 35 -10.74 -5.01 -3.56
CA ALA A 35 -11.35 -5.70 -4.69
C ALA A 35 -12.88 -5.63 -4.66
N GLY A 36 -13.49 -5.74 -3.48
CA GLY A 36 -14.94 -5.58 -3.32
C GLY A 36 -15.42 -4.18 -3.71
N TYR A 37 -14.80 -3.12 -3.18
CA TYR A 37 -15.16 -1.76 -3.54
C TYR A 37 -14.92 -1.46 -5.03
N LEU A 38 -13.80 -1.94 -5.57
CA LEU A 38 -13.48 -1.73 -6.98
C LEU A 38 -14.51 -2.40 -7.89
N ALA A 39 -14.95 -3.63 -7.57
CA ALA A 39 -15.99 -4.34 -8.32
C ALA A 39 -17.30 -3.55 -8.40
N GLU A 40 -17.75 -3.00 -7.26
CA GLU A 40 -18.97 -2.17 -7.21
C GLU A 40 -18.85 -0.90 -8.07
N ILE A 41 -17.70 -0.21 -7.99
CA ILE A 41 -17.48 1.06 -8.65
C ILE A 41 -17.33 0.90 -10.17
N THR A 42 -16.82 -0.25 -10.61
CA THR A 42 -16.50 -0.53 -12.01
C THR A 42 -17.54 -1.41 -12.71
N GLU A 43 -18.66 -1.76 -12.07
CA GLU A 43 -19.69 -2.66 -12.62
C GLU A 43 -20.18 -2.25 -14.03
N SER A 44 -20.28 -0.95 -14.29
CA SER A 44 -20.74 -0.40 -15.56
C SER A 44 -19.60 0.08 -16.48
N LEU A 45 -18.34 -0.17 -16.13
CA LEU A 45 -17.19 0.32 -16.89
C LEU A 45 -16.60 -0.76 -17.79
N SER A 46 -16.24 -0.36 -19.01
CA SER A 46 -15.38 -1.16 -19.88
C SER A 46 -13.95 -0.74 -19.63
N VAL A 47 -13.16 -1.66 -19.09
CA VAL A 47 -11.72 -1.45 -18.84
C VAL A 47 -10.93 -2.18 -19.90
N ASN A 48 -10.29 -1.42 -20.81
CA ASN A 48 -9.47 -1.97 -21.89
C ASN A 48 -7.97 -1.87 -21.54
N THR A 49 -7.59 -0.82 -20.82
CA THR A 49 -6.21 -0.56 -20.41
C THR A 49 -6.16 -0.28 -18.92
N ALA A 50 -5.23 -0.92 -18.23
CA ALA A 50 -5.10 -0.78 -16.78
C ALA A 50 -3.63 -0.70 -16.33
N LEU A 51 -3.38 0.09 -15.31
CA LEU A 51 -2.09 0.25 -14.67
C LEU A 51 -2.19 -0.10 -13.18
N GLU A 52 -1.36 -1.03 -12.73
CA GLU A 52 -1.17 -1.30 -11.30
C GLU A 52 0.19 -0.78 -10.85
N ILE A 53 0.19 0.12 -9.86
CA ILE A 53 1.40 0.72 -9.28
C ILE A 53 1.65 0.10 -7.90
N GLY A 54 2.87 -0.39 -7.70
CA GLY A 54 3.27 -1.09 -6.49
C GLY A 54 2.60 -2.46 -6.38
N CYS A 55 2.67 -3.27 -7.45
CA CYS A 55 1.99 -4.57 -7.49
C CYS A 55 2.51 -5.59 -6.47
N GLY A 56 3.70 -5.35 -5.89
CA GLY A 56 4.30 -6.26 -4.91
C GLY A 56 4.41 -7.68 -5.44
N THR A 57 4.06 -8.65 -4.60
CA THR A 57 4.04 -10.08 -4.94
C THR A 57 2.77 -10.51 -5.70
N GLY A 58 1.86 -9.55 -6.00
CA GLY A 58 0.67 -9.81 -6.80
C GLY A 58 -0.61 -10.07 -6.01
N GLY A 59 -0.61 -9.81 -4.70
CA GLY A 59 -1.79 -10.05 -3.86
C GLY A 59 -3.04 -9.30 -4.29
N PHE A 60 -2.89 -8.08 -4.87
CA PHE A 60 -4.01 -7.36 -5.47
C PHE A 60 -4.16 -7.72 -6.96
N THR A 61 -3.04 -7.92 -7.67
CA THR A 61 -2.99 -8.31 -9.08
C THR A 61 -3.88 -9.52 -9.38
N GLU A 62 -3.91 -10.52 -8.50
CA GLU A 62 -4.72 -11.73 -8.65
C GLU A 62 -6.23 -11.40 -8.77
N TYR A 63 -6.75 -10.52 -7.91
CA TYR A 63 -8.14 -10.05 -7.98
C TYR A 63 -8.38 -9.25 -9.26
N LEU A 64 -7.49 -8.32 -9.59
CA LEU A 64 -7.59 -7.44 -10.74
C LEU A 64 -7.62 -8.22 -12.07
N GLN A 65 -6.72 -9.18 -12.22
CA GLN A 65 -6.65 -10.05 -13.41
C GLN A 65 -7.88 -10.96 -13.54
N SER A 66 -8.54 -11.26 -12.43
CA SER A 66 -9.80 -12.01 -12.45
C SER A 66 -10.98 -11.16 -12.85
N MET A 67 -11.00 -9.89 -12.45
CA MET A 67 -12.08 -8.93 -12.75
C MET A 67 -11.98 -8.38 -14.18
N PHE A 68 -10.78 -8.09 -14.66
CA PHE A 68 -10.52 -7.43 -15.94
C PHE A 68 -9.57 -8.25 -16.81
N SER A 69 -9.91 -9.52 -17.04
CA SER A 69 -9.05 -10.48 -17.76
C SER A 69 -8.79 -10.14 -19.23
N SER A 70 -9.64 -9.30 -19.85
CA SER A 70 -9.49 -8.85 -21.24
C SER A 70 -8.70 -7.55 -21.37
N ALA A 71 -8.41 -6.85 -20.28
CA ALA A 71 -7.65 -5.61 -20.31
C ALA A 71 -6.18 -5.83 -20.63
N ILE A 72 -5.56 -4.83 -21.26
CA ILE A 72 -4.11 -4.74 -21.39
C ILE A 72 -3.58 -4.14 -20.09
N TRP A 73 -2.76 -4.90 -19.38
CA TRP A 73 -2.21 -4.50 -18.10
C TRP A 73 -0.80 -3.95 -18.19
N THR A 74 -0.52 -2.92 -17.42
CA THR A 74 0.83 -2.51 -17.06
C THR A 74 1.00 -2.74 -15.56
N LEU A 75 1.99 -3.55 -15.18
CA LEU A 75 2.35 -3.79 -13.77
C LEU A 75 3.63 -3.03 -13.45
N ASN A 76 3.62 -2.28 -12.37
CA ASN A 76 4.79 -1.57 -11.89
C ASN A 76 5.09 -1.91 -10.43
N ASP A 77 6.35 -2.06 -10.11
CA ASP A 77 6.88 -2.06 -8.74
C ASP A 77 8.30 -1.51 -8.72
N LEU A 78 8.72 -1.00 -7.56
CA LEU A 78 10.10 -0.55 -7.34
C LEU A 78 11.10 -1.72 -7.36
N CYS A 79 10.63 -2.93 -7.00
CA CYS A 79 11.40 -4.15 -6.88
C CYS A 79 11.13 -5.06 -8.09
N GLU A 80 12.15 -5.34 -8.89
CA GLU A 80 12.06 -6.20 -10.08
C GLU A 80 11.61 -7.62 -9.74
N GLU A 81 12.09 -8.17 -8.63
CA GLU A 81 11.69 -9.51 -8.18
C GLU A 81 10.19 -9.57 -7.85
N SER A 82 9.65 -8.51 -7.27
CA SER A 82 8.21 -8.40 -6.98
C SER A 82 7.38 -8.44 -8.25
N VAL A 83 7.73 -7.63 -9.25
CA VAL A 83 7.01 -7.61 -10.54
C VAL A 83 7.05 -8.98 -11.23
N ALA A 84 8.20 -9.66 -11.18
CA ALA A 84 8.35 -11.01 -11.74
C ALA A 84 7.43 -12.02 -11.05
N ILE A 85 7.19 -11.87 -9.74
CA ILE A 85 6.25 -12.71 -8.99
C ILE A 85 4.80 -12.36 -9.39
N ALA A 86 4.44 -11.08 -9.39
CA ALA A 86 3.09 -10.61 -9.73
C ALA A 86 2.67 -11.01 -11.15
N SER A 87 3.61 -11.02 -12.09
CA SER A 87 3.35 -11.41 -13.49
C SER A 87 2.84 -12.86 -13.66
N ARG A 88 2.98 -13.72 -12.64
CA ARG A 88 2.41 -15.09 -12.65
C ARG A 88 0.87 -15.10 -12.66
N PHE A 89 0.25 -14.01 -12.20
CA PHE A 89 -1.20 -13.85 -12.21
C PHE A 89 -1.74 -13.29 -13.53
N ALA A 90 -0.85 -12.91 -14.47
CA ALA A 90 -1.24 -12.36 -15.76
C ALA A 90 -2.12 -13.32 -16.55
N LYS A 91 -3.30 -12.85 -16.98
CA LYS A 91 -4.28 -13.63 -17.78
C LYS A 91 -4.37 -13.17 -19.22
N GLY A 92 -3.75 -12.02 -19.55
CA GLY A 92 -3.78 -11.39 -20.86
C GLY A 92 -2.47 -10.69 -21.18
N ILE A 93 -2.53 -9.71 -22.08
CA ILE A 93 -1.37 -8.89 -22.43
C ILE A 93 -0.96 -8.09 -21.20
N THR A 94 0.27 -8.33 -20.75
CA THR A 94 0.82 -7.68 -19.56
C THR A 94 2.21 -7.13 -19.83
N ILE A 95 2.35 -5.83 -19.65
CA ILE A 95 3.60 -5.07 -19.74
C ILE A 95 4.15 -4.93 -18.31
N VAL A 96 5.44 -5.15 -18.15
CA VAL A 96 6.11 -5.10 -16.85
C VAL A 96 7.11 -3.95 -16.85
N ILE A 97 7.02 -3.05 -15.86
CA ILE A 97 7.92 -1.91 -15.70
C ILE A 97 8.41 -1.87 -14.25
N SER A 98 9.69 -2.14 -14.03
CA SER A 98 10.31 -1.94 -12.71
C SER A 98 10.84 -0.52 -12.57
N GLY A 99 10.69 0.07 -11.38
CA GLY A 99 11.22 1.39 -11.06
C GLY A 99 10.30 2.25 -10.20
N ASP A 100 10.83 3.41 -9.83
CA ASP A 100 10.15 4.42 -9.02
C ASP A 100 9.02 5.07 -9.80
N ALA A 101 7.77 4.78 -9.42
CA ALA A 101 6.58 5.27 -10.10
C ALA A 101 6.48 6.80 -10.15
N GLU A 102 7.12 7.51 -9.22
CA GLU A 102 7.19 8.98 -9.23
C GLU A 102 8.16 9.53 -10.29
N LYS A 103 9.03 8.68 -10.87
CA LYS A 103 10.05 9.08 -11.87
C LYS A 103 9.83 8.51 -13.25
N ILE A 104 8.97 7.50 -13.38
CA ILE A 104 8.69 6.90 -14.68
C ILE A 104 7.96 7.92 -15.57
N SER A 105 8.43 8.09 -16.80
CA SER A 105 7.72 8.84 -17.82
C SER A 105 6.66 7.93 -18.45
N TRP A 106 5.44 8.00 -17.94
CA TRP A 106 4.30 7.24 -18.44
C TRP A 106 3.87 7.79 -19.81
N THR A 107 3.74 6.93 -20.81
CA THR A 107 3.41 7.31 -22.17
C THR A 107 2.07 6.77 -22.67
N SER A 108 1.51 5.79 -21.97
CA SER A 108 0.19 5.20 -22.28
C SER A 108 -0.90 5.87 -21.47
N HIS A 109 -2.14 5.79 -21.96
CA HIS A 109 -3.32 6.22 -21.23
C HIS A 109 -4.09 5.00 -20.72
N TYR A 110 -4.79 5.18 -19.59
CA TYR A 110 -5.41 4.07 -18.85
C TYR A 110 -6.86 4.40 -18.46
N ASP A 111 -7.76 3.44 -18.69
CA ASP A 111 -9.14 3.48 -18.20
C ASP A 111 -9.16 3.30 -16.67
N LEU A 112 -8.23 2.48 -16.16
CA LEU A 112 -8.13 2.14 -14.75
C LEU A 112 -6.69 2.26 -14.27
N ILE A 113 -6.48 3.03 -13.19
CA ILE A 113 -5.21 3.08 -12.47
C ILE A 113 -5.47 2.62 -11.05
N VAL A 114 -4.69 1.64 -10.58
CA VAL A 114 -4.84 1.09 -9.23
C VAL A 114 -3.52 1.02 -8.46
N SER A 115 -3.60 1.11 -7.15
CA SER A 115 -2.46 0.91 -6.25
C SER A 115 -2.94 0.41 -4.89
N ALA A 116 -2.38 -0.67 -4.37
CA ALA A 116 -2.72 -1.16 -3.04
C ALA A 116 -1.50 -1.10 -2.10
N SER A 117 -1.63 -0.33 -1.01
CA SER A 117 -0.61 -0.21 0.05
C SER A 117 0.80 0.14 -0.45
N ALA A 118 0.89 1.00 -1.49
CA ALA A 118 2.16 1.49 -2.03
C ALA A 118 2.33 3.01 -1.90
N VAL A 119 1.25 3.78 -2.01
CA VAL A 119 1.27 5.26 -2.08
C VAL A 119 1.84 5.91 -0.81
N GLN A 120 1.79 5.26 0.34
CA GLN A 120 2.41 5.75 1.59
C GLN A 120 3.94 5.90 1.51
N TRP A 121 4.57 5.29 0.51
CA TRP A 121 6.01 5.38 0.28
C TRP A 121 6.41 6.53 -0.65
N PHE A 122 5.43 7.23 -1.25
CA PHE A 122 5.70 8.31 -2.17
C PHE A 122 6.14 9.57 -1.41
N ARG A 123 7.07 10.30 -2.02
CA ARG A 123 7.60 11.55 -1.47
C ARG A 123 6.66 12.72 -1.73
N ARG A 124 6.01 12.69 -2.89
CA ARG A 124 5.11 13.74 -3.38
C ARG A 124 3.81 13.13 -3.89
N PRO A 125 2.96 12.59 -2.99
CA PRO A 125 1.69 11.98 -3.39
C PRO A 125 0.77 12.97 -4.12
N ASP A 126 0.85 14.27 -3.80
CA ASP A 126 0.18 15.36 -4.52
C ASP A 126 0.62 15.44 -5.99
N ALA A 127 1.92 15.42 -6.27
CA ALA A 127 2.46 15.43 -7.62
C ALA A 127 2.18 14.12 -8.37
N TRP A 128 2.17 12.98 -7.66
CA TRP A 128 1.78 11.71 -8.24
C TRP A 128 0.32 11.71 -8.70
N ILE A 129 -0.62 12.27 -7.93
CA ILE A 129 -2.02 12.41 -8.34
C ILE A 129 -2.12 13.20 -9.66
N ALA A 130 -1.42 14.34 -9.78
CA ALA A 130 -1.38 15.13 -11.00
C ALA A 130 -0.80 14.33 -12.19
N ALA A 131 0.26 13.54 -11.96
CA ALA A 131 0.86 12.70 -12.99
C ALA A 131 -0.11 11.60 -13.46
N MET A 132 -0.85 10.96 -12.53
CA MET A 132 -1.86 9.96 -12.88
C MET A 132 -3.00 10.57 -13.68
N ALA A 133 -3.44 11.78 -13.32
CA ALA A 133 -4.48 12.48 -14.06
C ALA A 133 -4.09 12.79 -15.52
N ASN A 134 -2.80 12.99 -15.81
CA ASN A 134 -2.30 13.26 -17.16
C ASN A 134 -2.27 12.03 -18.06
N ILE A 135 -2.28 10.84 -17.49
CA ILE A 135 -2.24 9.56 -18.22
C ILE A 135 -3.53 8.76 -18.09
N GLN A 136 -4.55 9.33 -17.49
CA GLN A 136 -5.83 8.68 -17.32
C GLN A 136 -6.84 9.18 -18.34
N GLU A 137 -7.59 8.27 -18.94
CA GLU A 137 -8.69 8.60 -19.82
C GLU A 137 -9.79 9.38 -19.10
N GLU A 138 -10.48 10.27 -19.80
CA GLU A 138 -11.62 11.00 -19.25
C GLU A 138 -12.68 10.04 -18.71
N GLY A 139 -13.11 10.25 -17.48
CA GLY A 139 -14.06 9.37 -16.81
C GLY A 139 -13.46 8.05 -16.29
N GLY A 140 -12.17 7.80 -16.53
CA GLY A 140 -11.43 6.67 -15.98
C GLY A 140 -11.38 6.70 -14.45
N ILE A 141 -11.09 5.55 -13.85
CA ILE A 141 -11.05 5.38 -12.39
C ILE A 141 -9.61 5.30 -11.89
N LEU A 142 -9.27 6.17 -10.95
CA LEU A 142 -8.13 6.02 -10.05
C LEU A 142 -8.63 5.40 -8.74
N PHE A 143 -8.11 4.22 -8.41
CA PHE A 143 -8.41 3.53 -7.14
C PHE A 143 -7.13 3.22 -6.40
N PHE A 144 -7.01 3.65 -5.15
CA PHE A 144 -5.85 3.30 -4.37
C PHE A 144 -6.17 3.10 -2.89
N THR A 145 -5.34 2.30 -2.23
CA THR A 145 -5.34 2.18 -0.78
C THR A 145 -4.03 2.72 -0.22
N THR A 146 -4.16 3.37 0.93
CA THR A 146 -3.04 3.86 1.71
C THR A 146 -3.41 3.81 3.19
N PHE A 147 -2.67 4.51 4.04
CA PHE A 147 -2.93 4.51 5.47
C PHE A 147 -3.21 5.91 6.00
N LEU A 148 -3.97 5.98 7.09
CA LEU A 148 -4.29 7.19 7.83
C LEU A 148 -3.44 7.32 9.10
N PRO A 149 -3.37 8.53 9.71
CA PRO A 149 -2.88 8.71 11.07
C PRO A 149 -3.52 7.72 12.04
N GLY A 150 -2.74 7.15 12.95
CA GLY A 150 -3.17 6.05 13.81
C GLY A 150 -2.59 4.70 13.42
N THR A 151 -2.19 4.52 12.15
CA THR A 151 -1.46 3.31 11.72
C THR A 151 -0.17 3.17 12.51
N LEU A 152 0.03 1.96 13.10
CA LEU A 152 1.20 1.59 13.92
C LEU A 152 1.44 2.57 15.09
N SER A 153 0.34 3.13 15.64
CA SER A 153 0.40 4.09 16.74
C SER A 153 1.12 3.51 17.98
N GLU A 154 1.01 2.20 18.20
CA GLU A 154 1.69 1.48 19.27
C GLU A 154 3.22 1.56 19.15
N ILE A 155 3.74 1.40 17.93
CA ILE A 155 5.17 1.54 17.66
C ILE A 155 5.59 2.99 17.81
N ARG A 156 4.84 3.91 17.20
CA ARG A 156 5.17 5.34 17.19
C ARG A 156 5.21 5.93 18.60
N SER A 157 4.29 5.55 19.46
CA SER A 157 4.22 6.06 20.83
C SER A 157 5.43 5.68 21.70
N ILE A 158 6.03 4.52 21.45
CA ILE A 158 7.18 4.03 22.21
C ILE A 158 8.51 4.45 21.58
N THR A 159 8.57 4.44 20.23
CA THR A 159 9.83 4.66 19.51
C THR A 159 10.00 6.08 18.97
N SER A 160 8.92 6.87 18.97
CA SER A 160 8.82 8.17 18.29
C SER A 160 9.12 8.10 16.78
N LYS A 161 9.00 6.90 16.19
CA LYS A 161 9.29 6.63 14.77
C LYS A 161 8.05 6.14 14.05
N GLY A 162 7.93 6.50 12.80
CA GLY A 162 6.82 6.11 11.92
C GLY A 162 6.77 7.00 10.68
N LEU A 163 5.93 6.64 9.72
CA LEU A 163 5.59 7.50 8.61
C LEU A 163 4.56 8.53 9.06
N ASP A 164 4.63 9.73 8.47
CA ASP A 164 3.56 10.70 8.59
C ASP A 164 2.54 10.43 7.48
N TYR A 165 1.38 9.95 7.89
CA TYR A 165 0.30 9.63 6.96
C TYR A 165 -0.59 10.84 6.74
N PRO A 166 -0.95 11.16 5.46
CA PRO A 166 -1.94 12.18 5.15
C PRO A 166 -3.31 11.83 5.72
N THR A 167 -4.07 12.84 6.06
CA THR A 167 -5.47 12.71 6.47
C THR A 167 -6.39 12.53 5.25
N THR A 168 -7.63 12.15 5.47
CA THR A 168 -8.65 12.11 4.41
C THR A 168 -8.89 13.47 3.78
N ASP A 169 -8.75 14.55 4.55
CA ASP A 169 -8.92 15.92 4.04
C ASP A 169 -7.75 16.33 3.15
N ASP A 170 -6.50 15.94 3.48
CA ASP A 170 -5.36 16.16 2.60
C ASP A 170 -5.57 15.48 1.25
N TRP A 171 -6.04 14.22 1.24
CA TRP A 171 -6.37 13.50 0.02
C TRP A 171 -7.46 14.20 -0.79
N ARG A 172 -8.53 14.69 -0.15
CA ARG A 172 -9.60 15.46 -0.83
C ARG A 172 -9.06 16.70 -1.50
N VAL A 173 -8.18 17.45 -0.82
CA VAL A 173 -7.57 18.67 -1.35
C VAL A 173 -6.72 18.36 -2.58
N TRP A 174 -5.85 17.35 -2.53
CA TRP A 174 -4.97 16.99 -3.64
C TRP A 174 -5.70 16.42 -4.86
N LEU A 175 -6.83 15.75 -4.64
CA LEU A 175 -7.65 15.16 -5.70
C LEU A 175 -8.55 16.20 -6.39
N ALA A 176 -8.92 17.29 -5.70
CA ALA A 176 -10.00 18.18 -6.10
C ALA A 176 -9.84 18.81 -7.49
N ASP A 177 -8.61 19.09 -7.92
CA ASP A 177 -8.37 19.72 -9.23
C ASP A 177 -8.52 18.75 -10.40
N TYR A 178 -8.35 17.46 -10.17
CA TYR A 178 -8.23 16.45 -11.24
C TYR A 178 -9.36 15.43 -11.25
N TYR A 179 -9.96 15.17 -10.08
CA TYR A 179 -10.85 14.05 -9.88
C TYR A 179 -12.12 14.42 -9.10
N ASP A 180 -13.19 13.72 -9.41
CA ASP A 180 -14.38 13.65 -8.56
C ASP A 180 -14.24 12.42 -7.66
N VAL A 181 -14.29 12.64 -6.36
CA VAL A 181 -14.19 11.56 -5.38
C VAL A 181 -15.48 10.73 -5.38
N VAL A 182 -15.36 9.44 -5.69
CA VAL A 182 -16.46 8.47 -5.73
C VAL A 182 -16.60 7.76 -4.38
N LEU A 183 -15.48 7.43 -3.74
CA LEU A 183 -15.46 6.72 -2.47
C LEU A 183 -14.25 7.17 -1.64
N ILE A 184 -14.48 7.43 -0.36
CA ILE A 184 -13.44 7.39 0.68
C ILE A 184 -14.02 6.61 1.84
N LYS A 185 -13.41 5.48 2.16
CA LYS A 185 -13.76 4.61 3.28
C LYS A 185 -12.49 4.19 3.99
N ASP A 186 -12.57 4.04 5.29
CA ASP A 186 -11.49 3.56 6.13
C ASP A 186 -11.99 2.47 7.08
N GLU A 187 -11.07 1.71 7.62
CA GLU A 187 -11.34 0.73 8.68
C GLU A 187 -10.11 0.59 9.59
N GLU A 188 -10.32 0.11 10.80
CA GLU A 188 -9.22 -0.33 11.64
C GLU A 188 -9.03 -1.84 11.51
N ILE A 189 -7.80 -2.28 11.27
CA ILE A 189 -7.40 -3.68 11.30
C ILE A 189 -6.47 -3.87 12.49
N VAL A 190 -6.97 -4.55 13.51
CA VAL A 190 -6.20 -4.88 14.71
C VAL A 190 -5.69 -6.31 14.58
N LEU A 191 -4.36 -6.47 14.59
CA LEU A 191 -3.69 -7.75 14.70
C LEU A 191 -3.27 -7.97 16.15
N THR A 192 -3.27 -9.23 16.60
CA THR A 192 -2.81 -9.59 17.94
C THR A 192 -1.64 -10.57 17.85
N PHE A 193 -0.66 -10.41 18.75
CA PHE A 193 0.58 -11.18 18.79
C PHE A 193 0.84 -11.67 20.21
N ASP A 194 1.52 -12.80 20.35
CA ASP A 194 1.84 -13.36 21.66
C ASP A 194 2.81 -12.48 22.43
N THR A 195 3.74 -11.84 21.73
CA THR A 195 4.75 -10.98 22.35
C THR A 195 5.04 -9.71 21.52
N PRO A 196 5.56 -8.63 22.15
CA PRO A 196 6.08 -7.46 21.43
C PRO A 196 7.18 -7.77 20.41
N MET A 197 7.94 -8.86 20.67
CA MET A 197 8.98 -9.31 19.73
C MET A 197 8.39 -9.87 18.45
N ASP A 198 7.22 -10.52 18.54
CA ASP A 198 6.48 -11.00 17.34
C ASP A 198 5.94 -9.84 16.53
N VAL A 199 5.55 -8.73 17.17
CA VAL A 199 5.21 -7.48 16.46
C VAL A 199 6.42 -6.97 15.66
N LEU A 200 7.60 -6.87 16.26
CA LEU A 200 8.79 -6.42 15.54
C LEU A 200 9.19 -7.39 14.42
N LYS A 201 9.01 -8.69 14.64
CA LYS A 201 9.23 -9.73 13.63
C LYS A 201 8.28 -9.55 12.45
N HIS A 202 6.99 -9.38 12.72
CA HIS A 202 5.96 -9.12 11.69
C HIS A 202 6.31 -7.89 10.85
N LEU A 203 6.62 -6.74 11.48
CA LEU A 203 7.02 -5.52 10.76
C LEU A 203 8.26 -5.72 9.89
N LYS A 204 9.22 -6.54 10.36
CA LYS A 204 10.41 -6.88 9.58
C LYS A 204 10.08 -7.76 8.37
N LEU A 205 9.22 -8.75 8.54
CA LEU A 205 8.84 -9.71 7.49
C LEU A 205 7.91 -9.09 6.44
N THR A 206 7.14 -8.08 6.81
CA THR A 206 6.27 -7.30 5.90
C THR A 206 6.96 -6.07 5.30
N GLY A 207 8.24 -5.84 5.59
CA GLY A 207 9.00 -4.71 5.04
C GLY A 207 8.66 -3.33 5.62
N VAL A 208 7.72 -3.26 6.57
CA VAL A 208 7.20 -2.00 7.14
C VAL A 208 8.18 -1.28 8.07
N THR A 209 9.31 -1.89 8.42
CA THR A 209 10.32 -1.32 9.34
C THR A 209 11.11 -0.13 8.77
N ALA A 210 10.60 0.58 7.78
CA ALA A 210 11.31 1.61 7.02
C ALA A 210 11.75 2.86 7.81
N THR A 211 11.54 2.93 9.13
CA THR A 211 11.67 4.17 9.90
C THR A 211 12.93 4.28 10.76
N GLY A 212 13.95 3.44 10.59
CA GLY A 212 15.20 3.64 11.33
C GLY A 212 16.27 2.59 11.14
N ASN A 213 17.51 3.06 10.97
CA ASN A 213 18.76 2.27 10.99
C ASN A 213 19.30 2.01 12.41
N GLU A 214 18.48 2.14 13.46
CA GLU A 214 18.97 1.92 14.80
C GLU A 214 19.19 0.44 15.08
N PHE A 215 20.37 0.15 15.59
CA PHE A 215 20.67 -1.16 16.18
C PHE A 215 19.87 -1.31 17.48
N TRP A 216 19.00 -2.30 17.53
CA TRP A 216 18.32 -2.70 18.73
C TRP A 216 19.33 -3.40 19.64
N THR A 217 19.78 -2.74 20.72
CA THR A 217 20.53 -3.40 21.78
C THR A 217 19.58 -4.26 22.62
N ARG A 218 20.12 -5.22 23.35
CA ARG A 218 19.32 -6.07 24.25
C ARG A 218 18.52 -5.24 25.26
N SER A 219 19.13 -4.23 25.85
CA SER A 219 18.45 -3.33 26.81
C SER A 219 17.29 -2.60 26.16
N LYS A 220 17.48 -2.00 24.96
CA LYS A 220 16.39 -1.32 24.22
C LYS A 220 15.23 -2.24 23.86
N LEU A 221 15.51 -3.52 23.54
CA LEU A 221 14.48 -4.52 23.26
C LEU A 221 13.69 -4.89 24.53
N GLU A 222 14.37 -4.99 25.67
CA GLU A 222 13.73 -5.25 26.97
C GLU A 222 12.84 -4.06 27.37
N GLU A 223 13.35 -2.83 27.31
CA GLU A 223 12.58 -1.60 27.57
C GLU A 223 11.36 -1.44 26.67
N PHE A 224 11.53 -1.69 25.37
CA PHE A 224 10.43 -1.71 24.39
C PHE A 224 9.38 -2.74 24.79
N SER A 225 9.80 -3.97 25.08
CA SER A 225 8.87 -5.07 25.42
C SER A 225 8.08 -4.79 26.70
N VAL A 226 8.71 -4.22 27.72
CA VAL A 226 8.03 -3.83 28.96
C VAL A 226 7.02 -2.72 28.70
N SER A 227 7.43 -1.67 27.97
CA SER A 227 6.57 -0.54 27.65
C SER A 227 5.37 -0.96 26.77
N TYR A 228 5.64 -1.81 25.77
CA TYR A 228 4.61 -2.30 24.86
C TYR A 228 3.55 -3.12 25.61
N LYS A 229 3.97 -4.10 26.42
CA LYS A 229 3.04 -4.90 27.25
C LYS A 229 2.22 -4.03 28.20
N LYS A 230 2.85 -3.06 28.83
CA LYS A 230 2.16 -2.16 29.79
C LYS A 230 1.04 -1.35 29.11
N LEU A 231 1.24 -0.91 27.87
CA LEU A 231 0.32 0.02 27.17
C LEU A 231 -0.69 -0.69 26.26
N TYR A 232 -0.31 -1.85 25.71
CA TYR A 232 -1.03 -2.46 24.59
C TYR A 232 -1.34 -3.94 24.74
N SER A 233 -1.31 -4.47 25.99
CA SER A 233 -1.79 -5.83 26.25
C SER A 233 -3.30 -5.90 26.21
N GLU A 234 -3.80 -6.93 25.56
CA GLU A 234 -5.20 -7.33 25.56
C GLU A 234 -5.51 -8.19 26.83
N PRO A 235 -6.81 -8.37 27.17
CA PRO A 235 -7.19 -9.16 28.36
C PRO A 235 -6.68 -10.60 28.36
N ASP A 236 -6.40 -11.19 27.19
CA ASP A 236 -5.87 -12.54 27.05
C ASP A 236 -4.33 -12.62 27.16
N GLY A 237 -3.67 -11.48 27.42
CA GLY A 237 -2.23 -11.36 27.59
C GLY A 237 -1.44 -11.17 26.28
N ARG A 238 -2.11 -11.23 25.13
CA ARG A 238 -1.50 -10.87 23.84
C ARG A 238 -1.35 -9.36 23.74
N VAL A 239 -0.62 -8.90 22.72
CA VAL A 239 -0.44 -7.48 22.43
C VAL A 239 -1.00 -7.16 21.06
N LYS A 240 -1.56 -5.95 20.90
CA LYS A 240 -2.17 -5.52 19.65
C LYS A 240 -1.23 -4.68 18.79
N LEU A 241 -1.49 -4.66 17.48
CA LEU A 241 -0.90 -3.74 16.51
C LEU A 241 -2.01 -3.28 15.56
N THR A 242 -2.15 -1.98 15.38
CA THR A 242 -3.24 -1.38 14.61
C THR A 242 -2.76 -0.86 13.25
N TYR A 243 -3.46 -1.24 12.19
CA TYR A 243 -3.39 -0.64 10.86
C TYR A 243 -4.69 0.13 10.62
N HIS A 244 -4.59 1.31 10.02
CA HIS A 244 -5.74 2.14 9.67
C HIS A 244 -5.72 2.45 8.15
N PRO A 245 -6.08 1.46 7.30
CA PRO A 245 -6.13 1.67 5.87
C PRO A 245 -7.29 2.57 5.47
N VAL A 246 -7.09 3.30 4.37
CA VAL A 246 -8.12 4.06 3.66
C VAL A 246 -8.18 3.61 2.20
N TYR A 247 -9.40 3.50 1.69
CA TYR A 247 -9.75 3.12 0.33
C TYR A 247 -10.29 4.35 -0.38
N ILE A 248 -9.66 4.75 -1.46
CA ILE A 248 -10.00 5.96 -2.19
C ILE A 248 -10.26 5.61 -3.65
N ALA A 249 -11.43 5.95 -4.13
CA ALA A 249 -11.80 5.84 -5.54
C ALA A 249 -12.22 7.20 -6.08
N CYS A 250 -11.71 7.52 -7.26
CA CYS A 250 -11.93 8.80 -7.89
C CYS A 250 -12.19 8.61 -9.39
N ARG A 251 -13.03 9.45 -9.96
CA ARG A 251 -13.29 9.50 -11.41
C ARG A 251 -12.57 10.70 -12.00
N ARG A 252 -11.80 10.47 -13.09
CA ARG A 252 -11.10 11.54 -13.82
C ARG A 252 -12.13 12.53 -14.38
N LYS A 253 -11.95 13.80 -14.05
CA LYS A 253 -12.76 14.90 -14.63
C LYS A 253 -12.53 15.03 -16.12
N LYS A 254 -13.54 15.57 -16.80
CA LYS A 254 -13.45 15.95 -18.22
C LYS A 254 -12.53 17.15 -18.42
#